data_9002da1dea6f3bac7a3b268450127586
#
_entry.id   9002da1dea6f3bac7a3b268450127586
#
_cell.length_a   1.000
_cell.length_b   1.000
_cell.length_c   1.000
_cell.angle_alpha   90.00
_cell.angle_beta   90.00
_cell.angle_gamma   90.00
#
_symmetry.space_group_name_H-M   'P 1'
#
loop_
_entity.id
_entity.type
_entity.pdbx_description
1 polymer ?
#
loop_
_entity_poly.entity_id
_entity_poly.type
_entity_poly.pdbx_seq_one_letter_code
_entity_poly.pdbx_strand_id
1 'polypeptide(L)'
;MKINILQTDIHWGNPIDNMQSAERLMDSAPEADLCVLPEMWNTGFMTDGRPPRHDEALEWMIAQARQRRCAICGSMAVTDDDNQLSNRLHFVWPDGSVACYDKRHLFSYGGEDKLFHKGTERTIVSFQGMRLLLAVCYDLRFPVWLRNRGDYDAMVIVANWPESRRRVWDILLQARALENQCYVVAANRVGNDPTSHYSGGSYIIDAKGRLLASDNGGEEVVSGLIEQEPLATFRNRFPVLPDGDDFKLNI
;
A
#
# COMPACT_ATOMS: atom_id res chain seq x y z
N MET A 1 3.28 15.70 -5.75
CA MET A 1 4.00 14.42 -5.64
C MET A 1 3.51 13.49 -6.75
N LYS A 2 4.41 13.09 -7.65
CA LYS A 2 4.13 12.15 -8.75
C LYS A 2 4.21 10.73 -8.21
N ILE A 3 3.26 9.88 -8.57
CA ILE A 3 3.14 8.51 -8.04
C ILE A 3 3.02 7.54 -9.20
N ASN A 4 3.77 6.45 -9.14
CA ASN A 4 3.61 5.27 -9.98
C ASN A 4 3.19 4.08 -9.10
N ILE A 5 2.05 3.50 -9.37
CA ILE A 5 1.62 2.24 -8.78
C ILE A 5 1.99 1.12 -9.74
N LEU A 6 2.78 0.17 -9.27
CA LEU A 6 3.23 -0.96 -10.06
C LEU A 6 2.23 -2.11 -9.87
N GLN A 7 1.25 -2.22 -10.75
CA GLN A 7 0.30 -3.32 -10.76
C GLN A 7 0.94 -4.55 -11.41
N THR A 8 1.55 -5.40 -10.58
CA THR A 8 2.33 -6.56 -11.04
C THR A 8 1.51 -7.84 -11.09
N ASP A 9 1.85 -8.75 -11.99
CA ASP A 9 1.54 -10.18 -11.88
C ASP A 9 2.63 -10.84 -11.02
N ILE A 10 2.28 -11.14 -9.77
CA ILE A 10 3.26 -11.66 -8.81
C ILE A 10 3.52 -13.13 -9.09
N HIS A 11 4.77 -13.46 -9.45
CA HIS A 11 5.26 -14.83 -9.60
C HIS A 11 5.36 -15.50 -8.23
N TRP A 12 4.50 -16.47 -7.98
CA TRP A 12 4.35 -17.12 -6.69
C TRP A 12 5.66 -17.77 -6.21
N GLY A 13 6.13 -17.34 -5.02
CA GLY A 13 7.33 -17.85 -4.38
C GLY A 13 8.65 -17.53 -5.10
N ASN A 14 8.66 -16.60 -6.07
CA ASN A 14 9.85 -16.29 -6.87
C ASN A 14 10.26 -14.82 -6.74
N PRO A 15 11.03 -14.45 -5.70
CA PRO A 15 11.43 -13.06 -5.47
C PRO A 15 12.27 -12.47 -6.61
N ILE A 16 13.11 -13.29 -7.24
CA ILE A 16 14.01 -12.81 -8.31
C ILE A 16 13.18 -12.33 -9.52
N ASP A 17 12.23 -13.14 -9.99
CA ASP A 17 11.38 -12.75 -11.11
C ASP A 17 10.49 -11.56 -10.76
N ASN A 18 10.03 -11.47 -9.51
CA ASN A 18 9.23 -10.35 -9.04
C ASN A 18 10.03 -9.03 -8.99
N MET A 19 11.28 -9.06 -8.52
CA MET A 19 12.17 -7.91 -8.56
C MET A 19 12.44 -7.47 -10.01
N GLN A 20 12.71 -8.40 -10.92
CA GLN A 20 12.92 -8.10 -12.33
C GLN A 20 11.66 -7.52 -13.01
N SER A 21 10.47 -8.04 -12.67
CA SER A 21 9.20 -7.51 -13.18
C SER A 21 8.96 -6.08 -12.69
N ALA A 22 9.18 -5.83 -11.41
CA ALA A 22 9.08 -4.48 -10.84
C ALA A 22 10.07 -3.51 -11.50
N GLU A 23 11.31 -3.94 -11.75
CA GLU A 23 12.33 -3.12 -12.40
C GLU A 23 11.94 -2.77 -13.85
N ARG A 24 11.47 -3.75 -14.65
CA ARG A 24 10.96 -3.50 -16.00
C ARG A 24 9.81 -2.50 -16.03
N LEU A 25 8.86 -2.60 -15.09
CA LEU A 25 7.76 -1.64 -14.98
C LEU A 25 8.26 -0.25 -14.63
N MET A 26 9.19 -0.13 -13.67
CA MET A 26 9.78 1.16 -13.30
C MET A 26 10.58 1.77 -14.46
N ASP A 27 11.27 0.96 -15.28
CA ASP A 27 12.04 1.44 -16.44
C ASP A 27 11.15 1.96 -17.57
N SER A 28 9.95 1.40 -17.72
CA SER A 28 8.96 1.82 -18.72
C SER A 28 8.10 3.00 -18.27
N ALA A 29 8.13 3.33 -16.98
CA ALA A 29 7.28 4.35 -16.37
C ALA A 29 7.87 5.76 -16.50
N PRO A 30 7.04 6.82 -16.43
CA PRO A 30 7.53 8.17 -16.25
C PRO A 30 8.23 8.33 -14.89
N GLU A 31 9.10 9.34 -14.79
CA GLU A 31 9.73 9.69 -13.49
C GLU A 31 8.66 9.99 -12.43
N ALA A 32 8.85 9.42 -11.26
CA ALA A 32 7.97 9.60 -10.10
C ALA A 32 8.75 9.91 -8.82
N ASP A 33 8.06 10.53 -7.87
CA ASP A 33 8.58 10.73 -6.51
C ASP A 33 8.39 9.47 -5.65
N LEU A 34 7.31 8.71 -5.90
CA LEU A 34 6.95 7.50 -5.15
C LEU A 34 6.51 6.37 -6.10
N CYS A 35 7.11 5.20 -5.98
CA CYS A 35 6.67 3.94 -6.57
C CYS A 35 6.02 3.06 -5.50
N VAL A 36 4.82 2.50 -5.79
CA VAL A 36 4.07 1.67 -4.86
C VAL A 36 3.88 0.27 -5.45
N LEU A 37 4.42 -0.72 -4.75
CA LEU A 37 4.30 -2.15 -5.03
C LEU A 37 3.12 -2.75 -4.24
N PRO A 38 2.54 -3.88 -4.68
CA PRO A 38 1.45 -4.55 -3.97
C PRO A 38 1.84 -5.11 -2.59
N GLU A 39 0.88 -5.75 -1.92
CA GLU A 39 1.11 -6.58 -0.74
C GLU A 39 1.89 -7.84 -1.12
N MET A 40 2.83 -8.26 -0.25
CA MET A 40 3.68 -9.44 -0.47
C MET A 40 4.27 -9.51 -1.88
N TRP A 41 4.69 -8.33 -2.39
CA TRP A 41 5.06 -8.13 -3.78
C TRP A 41 6.21 -9.05 -4.24
N ASN A 42 7.08 -9.45 -3.32
CA ASN A 42 8.26 -10.26 -3.63
C ASN A 42 7.96 -11.77 -3.72
N THR A 43 6.89 -12.26 -3.09
CA THR A 43 6.61 -13.71 -3.00
C THR A 43 5.18 -14.12 -3.31
N GLY A 44 4.24 -13.16 -3.29
CA GLY A 44 2.82 -13.46 -3.17
C GLY A 44 2.41 -13.79 -1.75
N PHE A 45 1.12 -13.87 -1.51
CA PHE A 45 0.53 -14.11 -0.19
C PHE A 45 0.64 -15.58 0.22
N MET A 46 1.87 -15.99 0.56
CA MET A 46 2.16 -17.38 0.97
C MET A 46 1.77 -17.59 2.43
N THR A 47 0.89 -18.56 2.67
CA THR A 47 0.44 -18.99 4.01
C THR A 47 0.92 -20.39 4.37
N ASP A 48 1.81 -20.99 3.57
CA ASP A 48 2.37 -22.32 3.76
C ASP A 48 3.63 -22.38 4.66
N GLY A 49 3.96 -21.23 5.26
CA GLY A 49 4.81 -21.18 6.45
C GLY A 49 6.29 -20.89 6.25
N ARG A 50 6.78 -20.62 5.05
CA ARG A 50 8.17 -20.17 4.86
C ARG A 50 8.31 -19.16 3.72
N PRO A 51 8.16 -17.88 3.99
CA PRO A 51 8.50 -16.86 3.00
C PRO A 51 10.00 -16.93 2.69
N PRO A 52 10.39 -16.78 1.42
CA PRO A 52 11.79 -16.58 1.06
C PRO A 52 12.35 -15.32 1.74
N ARG A 53 13.65 -15.28 1.89
CA ARG A 53 14.37 -14.20 2.54
C ARG A 53 13.90 -12.81 2.08
N HIS A 54 13.42 -12.01 3.02
CA HIS A 54 12.99 -10.63 2.79
C HIS A 54 14.18 -9.66 2.66
N ASP A 55 15.35 -10.01 3.22
CA ASP A 55 16.53 -9.14 3.25
C ASP A 55 16.96 -8.71 1.85
N GLU A 56 17.06 -9.68 0.92
CA GLU A 56 17.45 -9.41 -0.47
C GLU A 56 16.46 -8.46 -1.19
N ALA A 57 15.16 -8.64 -0.91
CA ALA A 57 14.13 -7.77 -1.50
C ALA A 57 14.15 -6.36 -0.89
N LEU A 58 14.43 -6.23 0.41
CA LEU A 58 14.59 -4.93 1.06
C LEU A 58 15.86 -4.22 0.57
N GLU A 59 16.98 -4.93 0.46
CA GLU A 59 18.22 -4.39 -0.11
C GLU A 59 17.99 -3.90 -1.55
N TRP A 60 17.25 -4.66 -2.35
CA TRP A 60 16.86 -4.25 -3.70
C TRP A 60 16.00 -2.98 -3.66
N MET A 61 14.98 -2.87 -2.78
CA MET A 61 14.18 -1.65 -2.64
C MET A 61 15.07 -0.44 -2.30
N ILE A 62 16.03 -0.60 -1.39
CA ILE A 62 16.96 0.46 -1.00
C ILE A 62 17.86 0.87 -2.18
N ALA A 63 18.40 -0.10 -2.92
CA ALA A 63 19.23 0.16 -4.09
C ALA A 63 18.45 0.92 -5.19
N GLN A 64 17.23 0.46 -5.50
CA GLN A 64 16.36 1.09 -6.50
C GLN A 64 15.93 2.51 -6.06
N ALA A 65 15.58 2.70 -4.79
CA ALA A 65 15.20 4.01 -4.28
C ALA A 65 16.33 5.05 -4.44
N ARG A 66 17.56 4.66 -4.10
CA ARG A 66 18.76 5.50 -4.27
C ARG A 66 19.07 5.78 -5.74
N GLN A 67 19.11 4.74 -6.56
CA GLN A 67 19.43 4.84 -7.98
C GLN A 67 18.45 5.75 -8.72
N ARG A 68 17.16 5.59 -8.48
CA ARG A 68 16.07 6.31 -9.16
C ARG A 68 15.74 7.65 -8.49
N ARG A 69 16.28 7.91 -7.30
CA ARG A 69 15.91 9.08 -6.46
C ARG A 69 14.41 9.17 -6.22
N CYS A 70 13.78 8.02 -6.04
CA CYS A 70 12.34 7.84 -5.88
C CYS A 70 12.08 7.00 -4.63
N ALA A 71 11.10 7.36 -3.80
CA ALA A 71 10.71 6.50 -2.69
C ALA A 71 10.03 5.23 -3.21
N ILE A 72 10.22 4.10 -2.52
CA ILE A 72 9.59 2.83 -2.87
C ILE A 72 8.81 2.29 -1.67
N CYS A 73 7.57 1.86 -1.90
CA CYS A 73 6.67 1.37 -0.86
C CYS A 73 6.04 0.03 -1.30
N GLY A 74 6.01 -0.95 -0.39
CA GLY A 74 5.40 -2.26 -0.66
C GLY A 74 5.52 -3.18 0.56
N SER A 75 4.65 -4.20 0.71
CA SER A 75 4.77 -5.09 1.84
C SER A 75 5.41 -6.43 1.48
N MET A 76 6.05 -7.02 2.48
CA MET A 76 6.69 -8.33 2.44
C MET A 76 6.42 -9.11 3.72
N ALA A 77 6.52 -10.43 3.66
CA ALA A 77 6.61 -11.24 4.87
C ALA A 77 8.00 -11.07 5.47
N VAL A 78 8.07 -10.70 6.74
CA VAL A 78 9.32 -10.45 7.48
C VAL A 78 9.33 -11.29 8.73
N THR A 79 10.43 -11.99 8.98
CA THR A 79 10.69 -12.65 10.26
C THR A 79 11.61 -11.77 11.09
N ASP A 80 11.18 -11.42 12.31
CA ASP A 80 12.00 -10.66 13.25
C ASP A 80 13.00 -11.54 14.03
N ASP A 81 13.78 -10.91 14.92
CA ASP A 81 14.80 -11.58 15.75
C ASP A 81 14.20 -12.63 16.71
N ASP A 82 12.93 -12.47 17.09
CA ASP A 82 12.18 -13.44 17.90
C ASP A 82 11.52 -14.55 17.07
N ASN A 83 11.87 -14.63 15.78
CA ASN A 83 11.32 -15.58 14.80
C ASN A 83 9.79 -15.42 14.60
N GLN A 84 9.26 -14.21 14.83
CA GLN A 84 7.87 -13.87 14.58
C GLN A 84 7.69 -13.35 13.17
N LEU A 85 6.69 -13.86 12.47
CA LEU A 85 6.38 -13.49 11.09
C LEU A 85 5.38 -12.34 11.05
N SER A 86 5.71 -11.26 10.34
CA SER A 86 4.83 -10.09 10.14
C SER A 86 4.62 -9.80 8.66
N ASN A 87 3.43 -9.34 8.28
CA ASN A 87 3.17 -8.73 6.99
C ASN A 87 3.55 -7.25 7.12
N ARG A 88 4.81 -6.94 6.74
CA ARG A 88 5.43 -5.63 6.96
C ARG A 88 5.50 -4.82 5.69
N LEU A 89 4.86 -3.67 5.69
CA LEU A 89 5.01 -2.66 4.66
C LEU A 89 6.25 -1.82 4.96
N HIS A 90 7.13 -1.72 3.97
CA HIS A 90 8.30 -0.87 4.01
C HIS A 90 8.05 0.40 3.18
N PHE A 91 8.41 1.54 3.73
CA PHE A 91 8.54 2.79 3.00
C PHE A 91 10.02 3.16 2.98
N VAL A 92 10.62 3.10 1.81
CA VAL A 92 12.04 3.36 1.60
C VAL A 92 12.20 4.73 0.95
N TRP A 93 12.89 5.67 1.63
CA TRP A 93 13.18 6.98 1.08
C TRP A 93 14.30 6.93 0.03
N PRO A 94 14.46 8.00 -0.81
CA PRO A 94 15.55 8.07 -1.80
C PRO A 94 16.97 8.03 -1.22
N ASP A 95 17.16 8.36 0.07
CA ASP A 95 18.43 8.25 0.78
C ASP A 95 18.71 6.83 1.31
N GLY A 96 17.71 5.93 1.19
CA GLY A 96 17.77 4.56 1.66
C GLY A 96 17.34 4.37 3.11
N SER A 97 16.89 5.41 3.81
CA SER A 97 16.23 5.26 5.12
C SER A 97 14.91 4.52 4.96
N VAL A 98 14.47 3.81 6.01
CA VAL A 98 13.31 2.92 5.98
C VAL A 98 12.39 3.19 7.17
N ALA A 99 11.09 3.33 6.90
CA ALA A 99 10.03 3.19 7.90
C ALA A 99 9.22 1.94 7.62
N CYS A 100 8.64 1.36 8.69
CA CYS A 100 7.88 0.13 8.61
C CYS A 100 6.48 0.29 9.21
N TYR A 101 5.54 -0.46 8.66
CA TYR A 101 4.20 -0.66 9.21
C TYR A 101 3.87 -2.14 9.21
N ASP A 102 3.63 -2.74 10.36
CA ASP A 102 3.14 -4.10 10.47
C ASP A 102 1.62 -4.10 10.38
N LYS A 103 1.09 -4.93 9.49
CA LYS A 103 -0.35 -5.06 9.23
C LYS A 103 -1.11 -5.28 10.54
N ARG A 104 -2.07 -4.40 10.81
CA ARG A 104 -2.87 -4.46 12.03
C ARG A 104 -3.94 -5.54 11.98
N HIS A 105 -4.66 -5.64 10.86
CA HIS A 105 -5.78 -6.56 10.71
C HIS A 105 -5.39 -7.71 9.81
N LEU A 106 -5.10 -8.84 10.43
CA LEU A 106 -4.76 -10.07 9.71
C LEU A 106 -6.03 -10.71 9.14
N PHE A 107 -5.92 -11.22 7.91
CA PHE A 107 -7.03 -11.85 7.21
C PHE A 107 -7.28 -13.27 7.75
N SER A 108 -8.00 -13.37 8.88
CA SER A 108 -8.26 -14.62 9.60
C SER A 108 -9.05 -15.63 8.75
N TYR A 109 -9.94 -15.18 7.86
CA TYR A 109 -10.65 -16.06 6.92
C TYR A 109 -9.67 -16.82 6.00
N GLY A 110 -8.54 -16.20 5.64
CA GLY A 110 -7.45 -16.83 4.87
C GLY A 110 -6.38 -17.50 5.74
N GLY A 111 -6.54 -17.52 7.06
CA GLY A 111 -5.58 -18.14 7.99
C GLY A 111 -4.32 -17.31 8.27
N GLU A 112 -4.27 -16.04 7.87
CA GLU A 112 -3.12 -15.16 8.10
C GLU A 112 -2.78 -15.04 9.60
N ASP A 113 -3.80 -14.97 10.46
CA ASP A 113 -3.69 -14.86 11.91
C ASP A 113 -3.07 -16.09 12.61
N LYS A 114 -2.96 -17.21 11.90
CA LYS A 114 -2.31 -18.42 12.42
C LYS A 114 -0.79 -18.42 12.23
N LEU A 115 -0.30 -17.57 11.32
CA LEU A 115 1.10 -17.53 10.90
C LEU A 115 1.75 -16.19 11.22
N PHE A 116 1.00 -15.10 11.11
CA PHE A 116 1.52 -13.74 11.22
C PHE A 116 1.13 -13.09 12.54
N HIS A 117 2.02 -12.25 13.05
CA HIS A 117 1.75 -11.38 14.18
C HIS A 117 1.20 -10.04 13.69
N LYS A 118 0.19 -9.53 14.40
CA LYS A 118 -0.44 -8.23 14.08
C LYS A 118 0.36 -7.07 14.62
N GLY A 119 0.45 -6.00 13.86
CA GLY A 119 0.98 -4.74 14.33
C GLY A 119 0.08 -4.06 15.36
N THR A 120 0.65 -3.16 16.13
CA THR A 120 -0.04 -2.41 17.21
C THR A 120 -0.03 -0.91 16.98
N GLU A 121 0.75 -0.40 16.03
CA GLU A 121 0.96 1.02 15.81
C GLU A 121 0.54 1.46 14.41
N ARG A 122 0.00 2.67 14.30
CA ARG A 122 -0.21 3.35 13.03
C ARG A 122 1.09 4.01 12.60
N THR A 123 1.46 3.84 11.35
CA THR A 123 2.65 4.49 10.80
C THR A 123 2.25 5.57 9.79
N ILE A 124 2.68 6.80 10.06
CA ILE A 124 2.51 7.94 9.16
C ILE A 124 3.91 8.45 8.84
N VAL A 125 4.25 8.49 7.55
CA VAL A 125 5.52 9.00 7.06
C VAL A 125 5.34 10.37 6.41
N SER A 126 6.34 11.24 6.53
CA SER A 126 6.35 12.53 5.84
C SER A 126 7.26 12.44 4.63
N PHE A 127 6.70 12.75 3.44
CA PHE A 127 7.44 12.74 2.19
C PHE A 127 6.91 13.79 1.23
N GLN A 128 7.80 14.59 0.61
CA GLN A 128 7.46 15.63 -0.36
C GLN A 128 6.33 16.58 0.12
N GLY A 129 6.37 16.97 1.40
CA GLY A 129 5.38 17.85 2.02
C GLY A 129 4.02 17.21 2.32
N MET A 130 3.84 15.92 2.06
CA MET A 130 2.63 15.15 2.35
C MET A 130 2.86 14.18 3.51
N ARG A 131 1.85 13.96 4.33
CA ARG A 131 1.82 12.95 5.39
C ARG A 131 1.07 11.73 4.87
N LEU A 132 1.70 10.59 4.82
CA LEU A 132 1.19 9.35 4.22
C LEU A 132 0.91 8.33 5.32
N LEU A 133 -0.36 7.96 5.53
CA LEU A 133 -0.74 6.82 6.36
C LEU A 133 -0.48 5.54 5.58
N LEU A 134 0.26 4.61 6.18
CA LEU A 134 0.53 3.29 5.60
C LEU A 134 -0.51 2.27 6.06
N ALA A 135 -1.01 1.45 5.13
CA ALA A 135 -2.00 0.41 5.40
C ALA A 135 -1.81 -0.80 4.47
N VAL A 136 -2.27 -1.96 4.90
CA VAL A 136 -2.16 -3.21 4.13
C VAL A 136 -3.52 -3.90 4.01
N CYS A 137 -4.01 -4.02 2.79
CA CYS A 137 -5.08 -4.89 2.32
C CYS A 137 -6.32 -4.91 3.24
N TYR A 138 -6.42 -5.89 4.13
CA TYR A 138 -7.57 -6.11 5.00
C TYR A 138 -7.82 -4.95 5.96
N ASP A 139 -6.81 -4.11 6.27
CA ASP A 139 -6.97 -2.87 7.04
C ASP A 139 -8.06 -1.96 6.45
N LEU A 140 -8.24 -2.00 5.12
CA LEU A 140 -9.27 -1.22 4.42
C LEU A 140 -10.67 -1.42 4.99
N ARG A 141 -10.98 -2.58 5.58
CA ARG A 141 -12.29 -2.88 6.16
C ARG A 141 -12.54 -2.23 7.51
N PHE A 142 -11.52 -1.65 8.14
CA PHE A 142 -11.58 -1.17 9.52
C PHE A 142 -11.44 0.35 9.61
N PRO A 143 -12.56 1.11 9.44
CA PRO A 143 -12.54 2.57 9.35
C PRO A 143 -12.00 3.25 10.62
N VAL A 144 -12.20 2.65 11.77
CA VAL A 144 -11.73 3.21 13.06
C VAL A 144 -10.20 3.28 13.10
N TRP A 145 -9.51 2.25 12.60
CA TRP A 145 -8.06 2.23 12.48
C TRP A 145 -7.52 3.28 11.52
N LEU A 146 -8.23 3.47 10.41
CA LEU A 146 -7.83 4.35 9.32
C LEU A 146 -8.37 5.79 9.48
N ARG A 147 -9.09 6.09 10.58
CA ARG A 147 -9.70 7.41 10.77
C ARG A 147 -8.66 8.52 10.78
N ASN A 148 -8.87 9.52 9.93
CA ASN A 148 -8.06 10.72 9.89
C ASN A 148 -8.42 11.65 11.06
N ARG A 149 -7.42 11.95 11.88
CA ARG A 149 -7.53 12.89 13.00
C ARG A 149 -6.82 14.22 12.68
N GLY A 150 -6.78 14.60 11.41
CA GLY A 150 -5.98 15.74 10.93
C GLY A 150 -4.48 15.40 10.84
N ASP A 151 -4.12 14.12 10.91
CA ASP A 151 -2.76 13.62 11.05
C ASP A 151 -2.14 13.13 9.74
N TYR A 152 -2.94 12.93 8.66
CA TYR A 152 -2.41 12.53 7.36
C TYR A 152 -3.14 13.21 6.18
N ASP A 153 -2.51 13.20 5.01
CA ASP A 153 -2.98 13.85 3.78
C ASP A 153 -3.31 12.84 2.68
N ALA A 154 -2.62 11.70 2.69
CA ALA A 154 -2.91 10.57 1.82
C ALA A 154 -2.81 9.25 2.57
N MET A 155 -3.56 8.25 2.11
CA MET A 155 -3.45 6.85 2.54
C MET A 155 -2.78 6.07 1.42
N VAL A 156 -1.69 5.38 1.73
CA VAL A 156 -1.08 4.39 0.83
C VAL A 156 -1.49 3.02 1.31
N ILE A 157 -2.21 2.28 0.48
CA ILE A 157 -2.68 0.94 0.79
C ILE A 157 -2.25 -0.05 -0.28
N VAL A 158 -1.57 -1.11 0.13
CA VAL A 158 -1.07 -2.17 -0.74
C VAL A 158 -1.85 -3.46 -0.49
N ALA A 159 -2.17 -4.22 -1.55
CA ALA A 159 -3.08 -5.36 -1.41
C ALA A 159 -2.78 -6.51 -2.38
N ASN A 160 -3.20 -7.71 -1.96
CA ASN A 160 -3.57 -8.85 -2.77
C ASN A 160 -5.08 -9.06 -2.63
N TRP A 161 -5.87 -8.20 -3.28
CA TRP A 161 -7.32 -8.21 -3.16
C TRP A 161 -7.96 -8.93 -4.36
N PRO A 162 -8.57 -10.12 -4.17
CA PRO A 162 -9.03 -10.95 -5.26
C PRO A 162 -10.28 -10.39 -5.96
N GLU A 163 -10.43 -10.76 -7.23
CA GLU A 163 -11.54 -10.34 -8.08
C GLU A 163 -12.91 -10.64 -7.48
N SER A 164 -13.07 -11.80 -6.83
CA SER A 164 -14.32 -12.19 -6.18
C SER A 164 -14.83 -11.18 -5.13
N ARG A 165 -13.98 -10.29 -4.66
CA ARG A 165 -14.30 -9.22 -3.70
C ARG A 165 -13.99 -7.81 -4.24
N ARG A 166 -13.74 -7.67 -5.57
CA ARG A 166 -13.35 -6.42 -6.21
C ARG A 166 -14.34 -5.27 -5.91
N ARG A 167 -15.64 -5.52 -6.00
CA ARG A 167 -16.65 -4.51 -5.69
C ARG A 167 -16.49 -3.90 -4.29
N VAL A 168 -16.11 -4.71 -3.31
CA VAL A 168 -15.90 -4.22 -1.93
C VAL A 168 -14.67 -3.32 -1.86
N TRP A 169 -13.59 -3.70 -2.55
CA TRP A 169 -12.39 -2.92 -2.69
C TRP A 169 -12.69 -1.53 -3.26
N ASP A 170 -13.35 -1.47 -4.40
CA ASP A 170 -13.68 -0.22 -5.09
C ASP A 170 -14.52 0.73 -4.22
N ILE A 171 -15.56 0.20 -3.55
CA ILE A 171 -16.43 0.99 -2.67
C ILE A 171 -15.69 1.50 -1.44
N LEU A 172 -14.91 0.65 -0.78
CA LEU A 172 -14.21 1.02 0.45
C LEU A 172 -13.09 2.02 0.20
N LEU A 173 -12.35 1.95 -0.90
CA LEU A 173 -11.34 2.94 -1.24
C LEU A 173 -11.93 4.33 -1.40
N GLN A 174 -13.04 4.44 -2.13
CA GLN A 174 -13.75 5.72 -2.28
C GLN A 174 -14.31 6.23 -0.94
N ALA A 175 -14.89 5.33 -0.13
CA ALA A 175 -15.38 5.68 1.20
C ALA A 175 -14.26 6.25 2.08
N ARG A 176 -13.06 5.60 2.08
CA ARG A 176 -11.91 6.08 2.86
C ARG A 176 -11.43 7.46 2.39
N ALA A 177 -11.41 7.72 1.08
CA ALA A 177 -11.06 9.04 0.56
C ALA A 177 -12.04 10.11 1.01
N LEU A 178 -13.35 9.83 0.92
CA LEU A 178 -14.42 10.77 1.25
C LEU A 178 -14.49 11.08 2.74
N GLU A 179 -14.60 10.04 3.59
CA GLU A 179 -14.81 10.22 5.04
C GLU A 179 -13.58 10.79 5.76
N ASN A 180 -12.38 10.59 5.20
CA ASN A 180 -11.13 11.07 5.75
C ASN A 180 -10.59 12.33 5.05
N GLN A 181 -11.30 12.82 4.03
CA GLN A 181 -10.87 13.95 3.20
C GLN A 181 -9.38 13.87 2.84
N CYS A 182 -8.96 12.73 2.28
CA CYS A 182 -7.57 12.46 1.93
C CYS A 182 -7.48 11.88 0.53
N TYR A 183 -6.27 11.90 -0.05
CA TYR A 183 -5.98 11.07 -1.20
C TYR A 183 -5.91 9.59 -0.79
N VAL A 184 -6.25 8.70 -1.71
CA VAL A 184 -6.00 7.26 -1.56
C VAL A 184 -5.15 6.79 -2.73
N VAL A 185 -4.00 6.20 -2.43
CA VAL A 185 -3.08 5.55 -3.36
C VAL A 185 -3.18 4.06 -3.07
N ALA A 186 -3.84 3.33 -3.96
CA ALA A 186 -4.18 1.93 -3.74
C ALA A 186 -3.48 1.04 -4.78
N ALA A 187 -2.56 0.19 -4.34
CA ALA A 187 -1.88 -0.78 -5.18
C ALA A 187 -2.51 -2.16 -4.98
N ASN A 188 -2.97 -2.77 -6.06
CA ASN A 188 -3.38 -4.17 -6.09
C ASN A 188 -2.59 -4.90 -7.17
N ARG A 189 -2.59 -6.23 -7.15
CA ARG A 189 -1.97 -7.08 -8.16
C ARG A 189 -2.95 -7.55 -9.23
N VAL A 190 -2.41 -8.12 -10.32
CA VAL A 190 -3.12 -8.94 -11.31
C VAL A 190 -2.63 -10.38 -11.27
N GLY A 191 -3.21 -11.23 -12.15
CA GLY A 191 -2.80 -12.63 -12.36
C GLY A 191 -3.44 -13.59 -11.37
N ASN A 192 -2.77 -14.69 -11.10
CA ASN A 192 -3.30 -15.78 -10.28
C ASN A 192 -2.33 -16.17 -9.17
N ASP A 193 -2.88 -16.67 -8.07
CA ASP A 193 -2.17 -17.51 -7.12
C ASP A 193 -2.84 -18.91 -7.09
N PRO A 194 -2.36 -19.86 -6.27
CA PRO A 194 -2.97 -21.20 -6.21
C PRO A 194 -4.45 -21.23 -5.84
N THR A 195 -5.00 -20.14 -5.27
CA THR A 195 -6.35 -20.11 -4.69
C THR A 195 -7.25 -19.02 -5.26
N SER A 196 -6.69 -18.01 -5.91
CA SER A 196 -7.41 -16.78 -6.26
C SER A 196 -6.96 -16.21 -7.60
N HIS A 197 -7.90 -15.53 -8.26
CA HIS A 197 -7.65 -14.68 -9.41
C HIS A 197 -7.71 -13.21 -8.99
N TYR A 198 -6.83 -12.38 -9.58
CA TYR A 198 -6.68 -10.96 -9.30
C TYR A 198 -6.81 -10.16 -10.61
N SER A 199 -7.72 -9.21 -10.63
CA SER A 199 -8.06 -8.40 -11.80
C SER A 199 -7.58 -6.94 -11.69
N GLY A 200 -6.60 -6.68 -10.85
CA GLY A 200 -6.09 -5.33 -10.64
C GLY A 200 -6.96 -4.51 -9.71
N GLY A 201 -7.18 -3.24 -10.04
CA GLY A 201 -7.87 -2.26 -9.21
C GLY A 201 -6.92 -1.35 -8.47
N SER A 202 -5.84 -1.00 -9.13
CA SER A 202 -4.95 0.03 -8.64
C SER A 202 -5.50 1.41 -8.98
N TYR A 203 -5.55 2.29 -7.97
CA TYR A 203 -6.18 3.60 -8.10
C TYR A 203 -5.42 4.71 -7.40
N ILE A 204 -5.51 5.91 -7.96
CA ILE A 204 -5.27 7.16 -7.24
C ILE A 204 -6.60 7.90 -7.16
N ILE A 205 -7.07 8.19 -5.95
CA ILE A 205 -8.39 8.77 -5.66
C ILE A 205 -8.19 10.09 -4.91
N ASP A 206 -8.93 11.14 -5.30
CA ASP A 206 -8.88 12.42 -4.58
C ASP A 206 -9.82 12.43 -3.34
N ALA A 207 -9.67 13.45 -2.51
CA ALA A 207 -10.48 13.63 -1.30
C ALA A 207 -11.99 13.83 -1.54
N LYS A 208 -12.43 13.92 -2.79
CA LYS A 208 -13.83 13.98 -3.22
C LYS A 208 -14.31 12.65 -3.82
N GLY A 209 -13.51 11.58 -3.68
CA GLY A 209 -13.82 10.25 -4.19
C GLY A 209 -13.68 10.08 -5.70
N ARG A 210 -13.07 11.05 -6.43
CA ARG A 210 -12.89 10.97 -7.88
C ARG A 210 -11.62 10.20 -8.20
N LEU A 211 -11.67 9.35 -9.21
CA LEU A 211 -10.50 8.67 -9.75
C LEU A 211 -9.63 9.69 -10.49
N LEU A 212 -8.39 9.88 -10.04
CA LEU A 212 -7.36 10.64 -10.73
C LEU A 212 -6.57 9.76 -11.69
N ALA A 213 -6.38 8.48 -11.33
CA ALA A 213 -5.81 7.44 -12.17
C ALA A 213 -6.40 6.08 -11.81
N SER A 214 -6.48 5.19 -12.80
CA SER A 214 -6.96 3.82 -12.67
C SER A 214 -6.24 2.90 -13.64
N ASP A 215 -6.19 1.61 -13.30
CA ASP A 215 -5.68 0.56 -14.17
C ASP A 215 -6.61 0.24 -15.34
N ASN A 216 -6.07 -0.49 -16.33
CA ASN A 216 -6.80 -1.05 -17.47
C ASN A 216 -7.01 -2.58 -17.34
N GLY A 217 -6.66 -3.18 -16.20
CA GLY A 217 -6.89 -4.58 -15.85
C GLY A 217 -5.73 -5.54 -16.17
N GLY A 218 -4.57 -5.03 -16.62
CA GLY A 218 -3.37 -5.81 -16.91
C GLY A 218 -2.19 -5.51 -15.97
N GLU A 219 -1.05 -6.16 -16.22
CA GLU A 219 0.21 -5.76 -15.60
C GLU A 219 0.65 -4.43 -16.23
N GLU A 220 0.71 -3.39 -15.42
CA GLU A 220 0.96 -2.03 -15.88
C GLU A 220 1.40 -1.09 -14.76
N VAL A 221 1.77 0.13 -15.15
CA VAL A 221 2.03 1.23 -14.22
C VAL A 221 0.86 2.21 -14.26
N VAL A 222 0.22 2.42 -13.13
CA VAL A 222 -0.82 3.45 -12.94
C VAL A 222 -0.16 4.71 -12.41
N SER A 223 -0.07 5.74 -13.25
CA SER A 223 0.63 6.99 -12.94
C SER A 223 -0.34 8.12 -12.64
N GLY A 224 -0.03 8.94 -11.63
CA GLY A 224 -0.83 10.11 -11.31
C GLY A 224 -0.12 11.12 -10.41
N LEU A 225 -0.82 12.22 -10.13
CA LEU A 225 -0.32 13.34 -9.33
C LEU A 225 -1.26 13.60 -8.16
N ILE A 226 -0.69 13.75 -6.96
CA ILE A 226 -1.39 14.29 -5.80
C ILE A 226 -0.73 15.59 -5.34
N GLU A 227 -1.53 16.55 -4.89
CA GLU A 227 -1.08 17.91 -4.60
C GLU A 227 -1.62 18.40 -3.25
N GLN A 228 -0.76 19.08 -2.48
CA GLN A 228 -1.12 19.56 -1.16
C GLN A 228 -2.12 20.71 -1.21
N GLU A 229 -1.93 21.66 -2.12
CA GLU A 229 -2.74 22.90 -2.19
C GLU A 229 -4.22 22.62 -2.50
N PRO A 230 -4.59 21.80 -3.51
CA PRO A 230 -5.98 21.44 -3.76
C PRO A 230 -6.64 20.72 -2.57
N LEU A 231 -5.90 19.87 -1.84
CA LEU A 231 -6.39 19.19 -0.65
C LEU A 231 -6.65 20.18 0.49
N ALA A 232 -5.69 21.07 0.77
CA ALA A 232 -5.82 22.10 1.80
C ALA A 232 -6.99 23.05 1.49
N THR A 233 -7.11 23.49 0.25
CA THR A 233 -8.23 24.32 -0.21
C THR A 233 -9.58 23.63 0.01
N PHE A 234 -9.68 22.33 -0.33
CA PHE A 234 -10.90 21.56 -0.12
C PHE A 234 -11.25 21.44 1.36
N ARG A 235 -10.29 21.06 2.22
CA ARG A 235 -10.48 20.93 3.67
C ARG A 235 -10.87 22.26 4.33
N ASN A 236 -10.27 23.35 3.92
CA ASN A 236 -10.61 24.68 4.43
C ASN A 236 -12.03 25.13 4.03
N ARG A 237 -12.47 24.76 2.82
CA ARG A 237 -13.81 25.10 2.33
C ARG A 237 -14.91 24.22 2.94
N PHE A 238 -14.60 23.00 3.30
CA PHE A 238 -15.53 22.03 3.86
C PHE A 238 -14.86 21.23 5.00
N PRO A 239 -14.69 21.84 6.19
CA PRO A 239 -13.91 21.26 7.30
C PRO A 239 -14.76 20.28 8.12
N VAL A 240 -14.86 19.01 7.70
CA VAL A 240 -15.64 17.99 8.43
C VAL A 240 -14.80 17.14 9.41
N LEU A 241 -13.48 17.15 9.29
CA LEU A 241 -12.64 16.33 10.16
C LEU A 241 -12.72 16.74 11.65
N PRO A 242 -12.81 18.05 12.00
CA PRO A 242 -12.97 18.49 13.38
C PRO A 242 -14.30 18.09 14.05
N ASP A 243 -15.33 17.74 13.26
CA ASP A 243 -16.63 17.29 13.77
C ASP A 243 -16.63 15.83 14.22
N GLY A 244 -15.52 15.12 13.98
CA GLY A 244 -15.37 13.71 14.31
C GLY A 244 -15.23 13.49 15.82
N ASP A 245 -15.81 12.37 16.31
CA ASP A 245 -15.68 11.94 17.69
C ASP A 245 -14.24 11.54 18.04
N ASP A 246 -13.83 11.86 19.26
CA ASP A 246 -12.60 11.33 19.87
C ASP A 246 -12.82 9.92 20.39
N PHE A 247 -11.88 9.02 20.12
CA PHE A 247 -11.91 7.65 20.63
C PHE A 247 -10.51 7.11 20.91
N LYS A 248 -10.42 6.13 21.80
CA LYS A 248 -9.20 5.38 22.07
C LYS A 248 -9.36 3.93 21.60
N LEU A 249 -8.35 3.41 20.93
CA LEU A 249 -8.26 1.99 20.61
C LEU A 249 -7.62 1.25 21.77
N ASN A 250 -8.28 0.24 22.28
CA ASN A 250 -7.68 -0.73 23.21
C ASN A 250 -6.95 -1.78 22.36
N ILE A 251 -5.64 -1.66 22.29
CA ILE A 251 -4.77 -2.49 21.45
C ILE A 251 -4.14 -3.60 22.26
#